data_f89d4430f8b58f0eb469554d22d5f956
#
_entry.id   f89d4430f8b58f0eb469554d22d5f956
#
_cell.length_a   1.000
_cell.length_b   1.000
_cell.length_c   1.000
_cell.angle_alpha   90.00
_cell.angle_beta   90.00
_cell.angle_gamma   90.00
#
_symmetry.space_group_name_H-M   'P 1'
#
loop_
_entity.id
_entity.type
_entity.pdbx_description
1 polymer ?
#
loop_
_entity_poly.entity_id
_entity_poly.type
_entity_poly.pdbx_seq_one_letter_code
_entity_poly.pdbx_strand_id
1 'polypeptide(L)'
;VAPARILIPDFHMANGKTCDVLVKPIFQPYKEKQKEKNFTVDYDGYEIPVKVECGQLDTDATKGVVTGGYDLKHFYQNNMLTQGLDIQLGERVIATAQFDTIWDKARHPAFNAFTGVVAVDISGLPRGFLNTLANKSDIDLSDKGWRKIFDAIAENVKPLESEPLTLEKYAQEFASRLVADTGNEVELQFPLYANRTRIDVLEHIDESHCKIYDFMSGVATLKSVTELRTHWDGMVAQGIQPVSAVMYCNKRGPMLKHTCDEMNTLVQAMNDEDFYMTLEAAGGDVSKMPHYSFDVVLDQNIPVKK
;
A
#
# COMPACT_ATOMS: atom_id res chain seq x y z
N VAL A 1 5.99 -13.23 24.65
CA VAL A 1 7.47 -13.20 24.78
C VAL A 1 7.82 -11.94 25.56
N ALA A 2 8.53 -12.09 26.69
CA ALA A 2 8.96 -10.94 27.45
C ALA A 2 10.00 -10.13 26.66
N PRO A 3 10.00 -8.80 26.72
CA PRO A 3 10.97 -7.99 26.00
C PRO A 3 12.38 -8.29 26.51
N ALA A 4 13.29 -8.63 25.60
CA ALA A 4 14.69 -8.83 25.94
C ALA A 4 15.35 -7.49 26.25
N ARG A 5 16.06 -7.43 27.36
CA ARG A 5 16.88 -6.26 27.75
C ARG A 5 18.30 -6.50 27.25
N ILE A 6 18.75 -5.71 26.30
CA ILE A 6 20.14 -5.73 25.85
C ILE A 6 20.85 -4.56 26.51
N LEU A 7 21.79 -4.87 27.40
CA LEU A 7 22.77 -3.90 27.92
C LEU A 7 23.88 -3.80 26.86
N ILE A 8 24.02 -2.61 26.27
CA ILE A 8 25.17 -2.28 25.43
C ILE A 8 26.13 -1.43 26.30
N PRO A 9 27.19 -2.05 26.87
CA PRO A 9 28.01 -1.39 27.92
C PRO A 9 28.71 -0.13 27.44
N ASP A 10 28.98 0.00 26.15
CA ASP A 10 29.78 1.09 25.56
C ASP A 10 28.94 2.08 24.75
N PHE A 11 27.60 2.00 24.82
CA PHE A 11 26.75 2.95 24.15
C PHE A 11 26.54 4.20 24.99
N HIS A 12 27.29 5.25 24.67
CA HIS A 12 27.16 6.55 25.30
C HIS A 12 26.24 7.46 24.44
N MET A 13 25.16 7.94 25.02
CA MET A 13 24.43 9.05 24.43
C MET A 13 25.28 10.31 24.39
N ALA A 14 24.99 11.25 23.49
CA ALA A 14 25.71 12.52 23.36
C ALA A 14 25.79 13.34 24.69
N ASN A 15 24.95 13.01 25.66
CA ASN A 15 24.92 13.61 27.00
C ASN A 15 25.68 12.80 28.06
N GLY A 16 26.44 11.77 27.68
CA GLY A 16 27.22 10.92 28.59
C GLY A 16 26.42 9.93 29.44
N LYS A 17 25.12 9.77 29.19
CA LYS A 17 24.28 8.77 29.87
C LYS A 17 24.27 7.46 29.13
N THR A 18 24.46 6.35 29.86
CA THR A 18 24.16 5.01 29.32
C THR A 18 22.66 4.80 29.23
N CYS A 19 22.18 4.22 28.15
CA CYS A 19 20.76 3.86 28.02
C CYS A 19 20.59 2.36 27.86
N ASP A 20 19.55 1.83 28.50
CA ASP A 20 19.04 0.48 28.21
C ASP A 20 18.29 0.51 26.90
N VAL A 21 18.69 -0.29 25.93
CA VAL A 21 17.92 -0.49 24.70
C VAL A 21 16.91 -1.61 24.93
N LEU A 22 15.64 -1.26 24.96
CA LEU A 22 14.56 -2.23 25.04
C LEU A 22 14.27 -2.76 23.62
N VAL A 23 14.71 -3.99 23.33
CA VAL A 23 14.34 -4.68 22.11
C VAL A 23 12.94 -5.27 22.29
N LYS A 24 11.96 -4.66 21.65
CA LYS A 24 10.59 -5.21 21.59
C LYS A 24 10.55 -6.33 20.56
N PRO A 25 9.76 -7.41 20.81
CA PRO A 25 9.49 -8.39 19.78
C PRO A 25 8.87 -7.74 18.56
N ILE A 26 9.10 -8.31 17.37
CA ILE A 26 8.51 -7.84 16.14
C ILE A 26 6.99 -7.97 16.27
N PHE A 27 6.31 -6.83 16.21
CA PHE A 27 4.86 -6.80 16.18
C PHE A 27 4.41 -6.93 14.73
N GLN A 28 3.56 -7.92 14.47
CA GLN A 28 2.94 -8.11 13.15
C GLN A 28 1.45 -7.78 13.26
N PRO A 29 1.05 -6.55 12.92
CA PRO A 29 -0.35 -6.19 12.86
C PRO A 29 -0.98 -6.86 11.65
N TYR A 30 -1.92 -7.75 11.88
CA TYR A 30 -2.66 -8.40 10.82
C TYR A 30 -3.98 -7.66 10.54
N LYS A 31 -4.22 -7.30 9.28
CA LYS A 31 -5.55 -6.90 8.81
C LYS A 31 -6.50 -8.10 8.81
N GLU A 32 -5.99 -9.24 8.37
CA GLU A 32 -6.70 -10.51 8.40
C GLU A 32 -5.75 -11.57 8.95
N LYS A 33 -6.02 -12.06 10.15
CA LYS A 33 -5.24 -13.10 10.81
C LYS A 33 -5.88 -14.46 10.55
N GLN A 34 -5.09 -15.41 10.06
CA GLN A 34 -5.53 -16.79 10.01
C GLN A 34 -5.62 -17.39 11.43
N LYS A 35 -6.51 -18.38 11.60
CA LYS A 35 -6.55 -19.13 12.83
C LYS A 35 -5.18 -19.77 13.06
N GLU A 36 -4.64 -19.56 14.25
CA GLU A 36 -3.39 -20.20 14.69
C GLU A 36 -3.44 -21.71 14.46
N LYS A 37 -2.38 -22.26 13.90
CA LYS A 37 -2.23 -23.69 13.63
C LYS A 37 -1.17 -24.26 14.55
N ASN A 38 -1.54 -25.31 15.26
CA ASN A 38 -0.65 -26.09 16.10
C ASN A 38 -0.73 -27.56 15.62
N PHE A 39 0.40 -28.11 15.26
CA PHE A 39 0.51 -29.51 14.81
C PHE A 39 1.88 -30.08 15.18
N THR A 40 2.00 -31.40 15.08
CA THR A 40 3.23 -32.14 15.39
C THR A 40 3.75 -32.77 14.12
N VAL A 41 5.05 -32.75 13.91
CA VAL A 41 5.74 -33.42 12.81
C VAL A 41 6.57 -34.58 13.36
N ASP A 42 6.27 -35.78 12.91
CA ASP A 42 7.06 -36.93 13.25
C ASP A 42 8.28 -37.08 12.35
N TYR A 43 9.47 -36.99 12.92
CA TYR A 43 10.70 -37.20 12.19
C TYR A 43 11.73 -37.96 13.01
N ASP A 44 12.21 -39.07 12.45
CA ASP A 44 13.23 -39.97 13.04
C ASP A 44 12.90 -40.44 14.48
N GLY A 45 11.61 -40.68 14.72
CA GLY A 45 11.09 -41.15 16.01
C GLY A 45 10.88 -40.05 17.05
N TYR A 46 11.02 -38.79 16.66
CA TYR A 46 10.76 -37.63 17.52
C TYR A 46 9.53 -36.90 17.05
N GLU A 47 8.72 -36.44 18.00
CA GLU A 47 7.62 -35.53 17.78
C GLU A 47 8.10 -34.06 17.87
N ILE A 48 7.97 -33.31 16.79
CA ILE A 48 8.39 -31.91 16.70
C ILE A 48 7.15 -31.01 16.74
N PRO A 49 6.86 -30.31 17.83
CA PRO A 49 5.75 -29.38 17.88
C PRO A 49 6.03 -28.14 17.01
N VAL A 50 5.06 -27.81 16.17
CA VAL A 50 5.11 -26.64 15.27
C VAL A 50 3.89 -25.77 15.50
N LYS A 51 4.12 -24.51 15.74
CA LYS A 51 3.09 -23.47 15.89
C LYS A 51 3.24 -22.46 14.78
N VAL A 52 2.16 -22.19 14.03
CA VAL A 52 2.14 -21.19 12.96
C VAL A 52 1.13 -20.09 13.25
N GLU A 53 1.59 -18.88 13.24
CA GLU A 53 0.81 -17.65 13.33
C GLU A 53 1.06 -16.82 12.07
N CYS A 54 0.04 -16.57 11.25
CA CYS A 54 0.18 -15.86 9.98
C CYS A 54 -1.10 -15.11 9.60
N GLY A 55 -0.97 -14.24 8.61
CA GLY A 55 -2.07 -13.44 8.11
C GLY A 55 -1.64 -12.46 7.04
N GLN A 56 -2.56 -11.57 6.67
CA GLN A 56 -2.24 -10.41 5.84
C GLN A 56 -1.82 -9.24 6.72
N LEU A 57 -0.67 -8.66 6.41
CA LEU A 57 -0.14 -7.50 7.11
C LEU A 57 -1.05 -6.28 6.91
N ASP A 58 -1.35 -5.59 7.99
CA ASP A 58 -2.00 -4.28 7.95
C ASP A 58 -0.95 -3.20 7.67
N THR A 59 -0.91 -2.75 6.42
CA THR A 59 0.04 -1.74 5.98
C THR A 59 -0.22 -0.36 6.59
N ASP A 60 -1.45 -0.04 6.98
CA ASP A 60 -1.78 1.24 7.60
C ASP A 60 -1.37 1.26 9.06
N ALA A 61 -1.58 0.17 9.79
CA ALA A 61 -1.07 0.02 11.15
C ALA A 61 0.47 0.07 11.22
N THR A 62 1.16 -0.41 10.17
CA THR A 62 2.64 -0.38 10.13
C THR A 62 3.21 1.00 9.87
N LYS A 63 2.50 1.90 9.19
CA LYS A 63 2.92 3.29 9.00
C LYS A 63 3.10 4.03 10.34
N GLY A 64 2.27 3.72 11.34
CA GLY A 64 2.36 4.29 12.69
C GLY A 64 3.51 3.73 13.54
N VAL A 65 4.08 2.58 13.19
CA VAL A 65 5.16 1.92 13.96
C VAL A 65 6.53 2.48 13.60
N VAL A 66 6.68 3.11 12.43
CA VAL A 66 7.93 3.70 11.94
C VAL A 66 7.92 5.21 12.15
N THR A 67 8.11 5.63 13.39
CA THR A 67 8.32 7.04 13.71
C THR A 67 9.79 7.41 13.57
N GLY A 68 10.09 8.48 12.84
CA GLY A 68 11.41 9.12 12.86
C GLY A 68 12.17 9.15 11.53
N GLY A 69 11.50 9.11 10.38
CA GLY A 69 12.14 9.36 9.07
C GLY A 69 13.04 8.25 8.54
N TYR A 70 12.95 7.06 9.12
CA TYR A 70 13.61 5.87 8.62
C TYR A 70 12.67 5.11 7.68
N ASP A 71 13.23 4.49 6.63
CA ASP A 71 12.51 3.55 5.78
C ASP A 71 11.79 2.49 6.62
N LEU A 72 10.60 2.09 6.18
CA LEU A 72 9.85 1.00 6.79
C LEU A 72 10.80 -0.17 7.06
N LYS A 73 10.81 -0.66 8.31
CA LYS A 73 11.61 -1.84 8.64
C LYS A 73 11.32 -2.92 7.62
N HIS A 74 12.35 -3.65 7.24
CA HIS A 74 12.28 -4.70 6.22
C HIS A 74 11.03 -5.58 6.33
N PHE A 75 10.64 -5.98 7.53
CA PHE A 75 9.48 -6.83 7.83
C PHE A 75 8.11 -6.23 7.45
N TYR A 76 8.03 -4.90 7.26
CA TYR A 76 6.77 -4.20 7.01
C TYR A 76 6.69 -3.60 5.60
N GLN A 77 7.63 -3.96 4.73
CA GLN A 77 7.69 -3.35 3.39
C GLN A 77 6.59 -3.83 2.44
N ASN A 78 5.87 -4.91 2.78
CA ASN A 78 4.79 -5.44 1.94
C ASN A 78 5.23 -5.61 0.48
N ASN A 79 6.31 -6.34 0.27
CA ASN A 79 6.89 -6.59 -1.05
C ASN A 79 7.30 -8.06 -1.21
N MET A 80 7.76 -8.44 -2.41
CA MET A 80 8.13 -9.83 -2.70
C MET A 80 9.30 -10.35 -1.86
N LEU A 81 10.16 -9.49 -1.29
CA LEU A 81 11.28 -9.92 -0.47
C LEU A 81 10.87 -10.27 0.97
N THR A 82 9.73 -9.75 1.42
CA THR A 82 9.24 -9.92 2.79
C THR A 82 8.03 -10.84 2.90
N GLN A 83 7.51 -11.35 1.77
CA GLN A 83 6.39 -12.29 1.81
C GLN A 83 6.80 -13.65 2.35
N GLY A 84 5.92 -14.31 3.11
CA GLY A 84 6.12 -15.65 3.64
C GLY A 84 6.27 -15.68 5.16
N LEU A 85 6.81 -16.77 5.66
CA LEU A 85 6.91 -17.04 7.09
C LEU A 85 8.34 -16.91 7.58
N ASP A 86 8.51 -16.32 8.75
CA ASP A 86 9.76 -16.33 9.48
C ASP A 86 9.84 -17.61 10.33
N ILE A 87 10.96 -18.32 10.28
CA ILE A 87 11.17 -19.54 11.02
C ILE A 87 11.90 -19.25 12.32
N GLN A 88 11.26 -19.58 13.42
CA GLN A 88 11.79 -19.40 14.76
C GLN A 88 12.09 -20.75 15.40
N LEU A 89 13.30 -20.91 15.89
CA LEU A 89 13.76 -22.07 16.63
C LEU A 89 13.97 -21.69 18.10
N GLY A 90 13.11 -22.17 19.00
CA GLY A 90 13.07 -21.66 20.35
C GLY A 90 12.75 -20.14 20.36
N GLU A 91 13.66 -19.32 20.90
CA GLU A 91 13.50 -17.86 20.94
C GLU A 91 14.17 -17.09 19.79
N ARG A 92 14.78 -17.82 18.84
CA ARG A 92 15.60 -17.22 17.79
C ARG A 92 14.98 -17.37 16.41
N VAL A 93 14.85 -16.29 15.67
CA VAL A 93 14.55 -16.33 14.23
C VAL A 93 15.81 -16.76 13.48
N ILE A 94 15.72 -17.83 12.70
CA ILE A 94 16.84 -18.45 11.96
C ILE A 94 16.72 -18.25 10.44
N ALA A 95 15.52 -18.02 9.94
CA ALA A 95 15.29 -17.71 8.54
C ALA A 95 14.08 -16.77 8.42
N THR A 96 14.09 -15.89 7.44
CA THR A 96 13.01 -14.91 7.23
C THR A 96 12.38 -15.08 5.85
N ALA A 97 11.11 -14.70 5.74
CA ALA A 97 10.39 -14.60 4.48
C ALA A 97 10.45 -15.89 3.63
N GLN A 98 10.26 -17.04 4.26
CA GLN A 98 10.29 -18.36 3.63
C GLN A 98 8.98 -18.65 2.90
N PHE A 99 8.82 -18.10 1.69
CA PHE A 99 7.64 -18.35 0.85
C PHE A 99 7.88 -19.46 -0.17
N ASP A 100 8.87 -19.27 -1.02
CA ASP A 100 9.26 -20.17 -2.10
C ASP A 100 9.73 -21.53 -1.56
N THR A 101 10.45 -21.53 -0.46
CA THR A 101 10.95 -22.74 0.20
C THR A 101 9.84 -23.62 0.77
N ILE A 102 8.78 -23.01 1.34
CA ILE A 102 7.67 -23.76 1.98
C ILE A 102 6.68 -24.27 0.95
N TRP A 103 6.25 -23.45 0.00
CA TRP A 103 5.17 -23.81 -0.93
C TRP A 103 5.65 -24.24 -2.31
N ASP A 104 6.97 -24.29 -2.56
CA ASP A 104 7.54 -24.61 -3.88
C ASP A 104 6.90 -23.78 -5.02
N LYS A 105 6.67 -22.51 -4.72
CA LYS A 105 6.04 -21.54 -5.63
C LYS A 105 6.91 -20.30 -5.77
N ALA A 106 6.97 -19.77 -6.99
CA ALA A 106 7.61 -18.49 -7.20
C ALA A 106 6.89 -17.39 -6.41
N ARG A 107 7.66 -16.46 -5.87
CA ARG A 107 7.13 -15.26 -5.21
C ARG A 107 6.28 -14.46 -6.19
N HIS A 108 5.16 -13.96 -5.72
CA HIS A 108 4.20 -13.24 -6.56
C HIS A 108 3.58 -12.05 -5.80
N PRO A 109 3.38 -10.90 -6.46
CA PRO A 109 2.83 -9.70 -5.81
C PRO A 109 1.50 -9.91 -5.08
N ALA A 110 0.69 -10.87 -5.49
CA ALA A 110 -0.57 -11.21 -4.81
C ALA A 110 -0.38 -11.65 -3.34
N PHE A 111 0.82 -12.10 -2.98
CA PHE A 111 1.13 -12.55 -1.62
C PHE A 111 2.02 -11.57 -0.84
N ASN A 112 2.24 -10.37 -1.33
CA ASN A 112 3.15 -9.40 -0.69
C ASN A 112 2.77 -9.09 0.76
N ALA A 113 1.48 -9.03 1.08
CA ALA A 113 1.00 -8.79 2.43
C ALA A 113 0.99 -10.05 3.31
N PHE A 114 1.20 -11.23 2.74
CA PHE A 114 1.19 -12.47 3.50
C PHE A 114 2.48 -12.62 4.29
N THR A 115 2.38 -12.68 5.62
CA THR A 115 3.51 -12.81 6.54
C THR A 115 3.10 -13.62 7.77
N GLY A 116 4.09 -14.11 8.50
CA GLY A 116 3.83 -14.83 9.73
C GLY A 116 5.09 -15.36 10.39
N VAL A 117 4.89 -16.11 11.46
CA VAL A 117 5.95 -16.77 12.24
C VAL A 117 5.61 -18.23 12.42
N VAL A 118 6.60 -19.06 12.19
CA VAL A 118 6.59 -20.49 12.53
C VAL A 118 7.53 -20.70 13.71
N ALA A 119 6.98 -21.07 14.85
CA ALA A 119 7.76 -21.47 16.01
C ALA A 119 7.90 -23.00 16.02
N VAL A 120 9.13 -23.48 15.96
CA VAL A 120 9.48 -24.91 16.06
C VAL A 120 10.07 -25.17 17.44
N ASP A 121 9.45 -26.05 18.20
CA ASP A 121 9.97 -26.43 19.52
C ASP A 121 10.97 -27.56 19.40
N ILE A 122 12.21 -27.29 19.81
CA ILE A 122 13.32 -28.24 19.81
C ILE A 122 13.73 -28.69 21.20
N SER A 123 12.99 -28.33 22.22
CA SER A 123 13.35 -28.61 23.62
C SER A 123 13.51 -30.11 23.92
N GLY A 124 12.78 -30.94 23.20
CA GLY A 124 12.84 -32.42 23.32
C GLY A 124 13.80 -33.11 22.34
N LEU A 125 14.49 -32.40 21.48
CA LEU A 125 15.29 -32.95 20.39
C LEU A 125 16.77 -33.10 20.77
N PRO A 126 17.50 -34.11 20.24
CA PRO A 126 18.93 -34.24 20.40
C PRO A 126 19.70 -33.07 19.80
N ARG A 127 20.88 -32.77 20.32
CA ARG A 127 21.76 -31.77 19.74
C ARG A 127 22.12 -32.15 18.30
N GLY A 128 22.01 -31.15 17.37
CA GLY A 128 22.30 -31.36 15.97
C GLY A 128 21.14 -31.99 15.18
N PHE A 129 19.96 -32.07 15.78
CA PHE A 129 18.72 -32.43 15.12
C PHE A 129 18.21 -31.27 14.28
N LEU A 130 17.78 -30.99 13.36
CA LEU A 130 17.43 -29.78 12.57
C LEU A 130 18.66 -28.85 12.40
N ASN A 131 19.48 -29.19 11.43
CA ASN A 131 20.70 -28.43 11.17
C ASN A 131 20.43 -27.04 10.60
N THR A 132 21.17 -26.07 11.11
CA THR A 132 21.31 -24.75 10.49
C THR A 132 22.65 -24.67 9.78
N LEU A 133 22.81 -23.75 8.83
CA LEU A 133 24.12 -23.48 8.21
C LEU A 133 25.17 -23.16 9.28
N ALA A 134 26.43 -23.39 8.97
CA ALA A 134 27.55 -23.23 9.91
C ALA A 134 27.63 -21.84 10.55
N ASN A 135 27.19 -20.79 9.85
CA ASN A 135 27.09 -19.42 10.34
C ASN A 135 25.81 -19.18 11.17
N LYS A 136 24.93 -20.20 11.34
CA LYS A 136 23.64 -20.12 12.05
C LYS A 136 22.70 -19.00 11.57
N SER A 137 22.86 -18.54 10.35
CA SER A 137 22.07 -17.45 9.75
C SER A 137 20.98 -17.93 8.81
N ASP A 138 20.91 -19.25 8.56
CA ASP A 138 19.91 -19.83 7.66
C ASP A 138 19.72 -21.33 7.93
N ILE A 139 18.71 -21.91 7.30
CA ILE A 139 18.34 -23.30 7.39
C ILE A 139 19.19 -24.13 6.43
N ASP A 140 19.63 -25.30 6.87
CA ASP A 140 20.23 -26.28 5.97
C ASP A 140 19.12 -27.05 5.23
N LEU A 141 18.81 -26.63 4.02
CA LEU A 141 17.77 -27.25 3.18
C LEU A 141 18.09 -28.67 2.75
N SER A 142 19.30 -29.17 2.97
CA SER A 142 19.64 -30.57 2.74
C SER A 142 19.16 -31.49 3.86
N ASP A 143 18.84 -30.93 5.03
CA ASP A 143 18.29 -31.64 6.16
C ASP A 143 16.84 -32.08 5.91
N LYS A 144 16.62 -33.39 5.97
CA LYS A 144 15.31 -33.98 5.71
C LYS A 144 14.24 -33.60 6.75
N GLY A 145 14.66 -33.24 7.96
CA GLY A 145 13.75 -32.79 9.01
C GLY A 145 13.09 -31.48 8.64
N TRP A 146 13.86 -30.53 8.11
CA TRP A 146 13.32 -29.27 7.63
C TRP A 146 12.34 -29.45 6.47
N ARG A 147 12.63 -30.32 5.53
CA ARG A 147 11.68 -30.61 4.43
C ARG A 147 10.36 -31.14 4.96
N LYS A 148 10.37 -32.08 5.91
CA LYS A 148 9.14 -32.59 6.53
C LYS A 148 8.35 -31.48 7.25
N ILE A 149 9.04 -30.57 7.93
CA ILE A 149 8.40 -29.43 8.59
C ILE A 149 7.76 -28.51 7.55
N PHE A 150 8.45 -28.18 6.46
CA PHE A 150 7.91 -27.34 5.41
C PHE A 150 6.73 -27.96 4.68
N ASP A 151 6.81 -29.25 4.37
CA ASP A 151 5.70 -30.01 3.79
C ASP A 151 4.47 -29.95 4.70
N ALA A 152 4.64 -30.18 6.00
CA ALA A 152 3.57 -30.11 6.98
C ALA A 152 3.00 -28.68 7.12
N ILE A 153 3.83 -27.64 7.04
CA ILE A 153 3.35 -26.25 7.00
C ILE A 153 2.52 -26.02 5.74
N ALA A 154 3.01 -26.43 4.57
CA ALA A 154 2.32 -26.24 3.29
C ALA A 154 0.97 -26.98 3.24
N GLU A 155 0.83 -28.12 3.89
CA GLU A 155 -0.43 -28.84 4.02
C GLU A 155 -1.43 -28.15 4.96
N ASN A 156 -0.96 -27.57 6.06
CA ASN A 156 -1.81 -26.98 7.10
C ASN A 156 -2.11 -25.51 6.91
N VAL A 157 -1.27 -24.79 6.17
CA VAL A 157 -1.34 -23.33 5.98
C VAL A 157 -1.35 -23.00 4.50
N LYS A 158 -2.37 -22.26 4.06
CA LYS A 158 -2.44 -21.71 2.70
C LYS A 158 -2.10 -20.23 2.74
N PRO A 159 -1.20 -19.74 1.87
CA PRO A 159 -0.93 -18.31 1.76
C PRO A 159 -2.22 -17.56 1.39
N LEU A 160 -2.47 -16.45 2.08
CA LEU A 160 -3.57 -15.56 1.73
C LEU A 160 -3.15 -14.66 0.58
N GLU A 161 -3.92 -14.67 -0.49
CA GLU A 161 -3.78 -13.70 -1.57
C GLU A 161 -4.35 -12.35 -1.13
N SER A 162 -3.60 -11.30 -1.35
CA SER A 162 -4.16 -9.96 -1.24
C SER A 162 -5.20 -9.79 -2.34
N GLU A 163 -6.36 -9.30 -1.98
CA GLU A 163 -7.32 -8.88 -3.00
C GLU A 163 -6.62 -7.92 -3.97
N PRO A 164 -6.71 -8.14 -5.29
CA PRO A 164 -6.10 -7.23 -6.24
C PRO A 164 -6.69 -5.84 -6.01
N LEU A 165 -5.82 -4.86 -5.79
CA LEU A 165 -6.25 -3.48 -5.73
C LEU A 165 -6.78 -3.10 -7.12
N THR A 166 -8.07 -2.83 -7.21
CA THR A 166 -8.71 -2.30 -8.43
C THR A 166 -8.68 -0.78 -8.41
N LEU A 167 -8.83 -0.13 -9.57
CA LEU A 167 -8.96 1.35 -9.61
C LEU A 167 -10.13 1.82 -8.77
N GLU A 168 -11.23 1.08 -8.80
CA GLU A 168 -12.42 1.39 -7.99
C GLU A 168 -12.13 1.34 -6.48
N LYS A 169 -11.45 0.28 -6.01
CA LYS A 169 -11.04 0.18 -4.60
C LYS A 169 -10.04 1.27 -4.23
N TYR A 170 -9.11 1.58 -5.12
CA TYR A 170 -8.18 2.69 -4.93
C TYR A 170 -8.92 4.03 -4.78
N ALA A 171 -9.92 4.30 -5.66
CA ALA A 171 -10.76 5.49 -5.59
C ALA A 171 -11.55 5.55 -4.26
N GLN A 172 -12.09 4.43 -3.79
CA GLN A 172 -12.78 4.34 -2.49
C GLN A 172 -11.86 4.67 -1.32
N GLU A 173 -10.64 4.10 -1.30
CA GLU A 173 -9.65 4.38 -0.27
C GLU A 173 -9.18 5.85 -0.31
N PHE A 174 -9.03 6.42 -1.51
CA PHE A 174 -8.70 7.83 -1.70
C PHE A 174 -9.83 8.72 -1.16
N ALA A 175 -11.07 8.47 -1.53
CA ALA A 175 -12.25 9.21 -1.07
C ALA A 175 -12.37 9.17 0.46
N SER A 176 -12.17 8.00 1.07
CA SER A 176 -12.22 7.85 2.53
C SER A 176 -11.17 8.71 3.25
N ARG A 177 -9.95 8.78 2.68
CA ARG A 177 -8.88 9.66 3.20
C ARG A 177 -9.23 11.13 3.02
N LEU A 178 -9.76 11.48 1.85
CA LEU A 178 -10.14 12.85 1.53
C LEU A 178 -11.21 13.38 2.49
N VAL A 179 -12.25 12.59 2.79
CA VAL A 179 -13.26 12.91 3.79
C VAL A 179 -12.64 13.09 5.18
N ALA A 180 -11.71 12.22 5.58
CA ALA A 180 -11.05 12.32 6.88
C ALA A 180 -10.17 13.58 7.00
N ASP A 181 -9.53 14.00 5.90
CA ASP A 181 -8.60 15.13 5.87
C ASP A 181 -9.32 16.48 5.74
N THR A 182 -10.42 16.55 4.97
CA THR A 182 -11.09 17.82 4.63
C THR A 182 -12.43 17.99 5.36
N GLY A 183 -13.11 16.90 5.71
CA GLY A 183 -14.47 16.93 6.23
C GLY A 183 -15.54 17.21 5.16
N ASN A 184 -15.14 17.36 3.90
CA ASN A 184 -16.04 17.64 2.80
C ASN A 184 -16.85 16.41 2.38
N GLU A 185 -18.01 16.63 1.77
CA GLU A 185 -18.77 15.57 1.11
C GLU A 185 -18.05 15.10 -0.15
N VAL A 186 -17.99 13.77 -0.32
CA VAL A 186 -17.29 13.14 -1.45
C VAL A 186 -18.20 12.11 -2.09
N GLU A 187 -18.37 12.22 -3.40
CA GLU A 187 -19.12 11.26 -4.21
C GLU A 187 -18.18 10.41 -5.09
N LEU A 188 -18.50 9.11 -5.18
CA LEU A 188 -17.78 8.16 -6.04
C LEU A 188 -18.55 7.93 -7.32
N GLN A 189 -17.82 7.81 -8.44
CA GLN A 189 -18.38 7.47 -9.75
C GLN A 189 -19.53 8.42 -10.16
N PHE A 190 -19.31 9.72 -9.94
CA PHE A 190 -20.32 10.76 -10.22
C PHE A 190 -20.68 10.80 -11.71
N PRO A 191 -21.96 10.62 -12.08
CA PRO A 191 -22.38 10.50 -13.45
C PRO A 191 -22.49 11.85 -14.16
N LEU A 192 -21.98 11.91 -15.39
CA LEU A 192 -22.13 13.06 -16.29
C LEU A 192 -22.80 12.64 -17.61
N TYR A 193 -23.42 13.61 -18.28
CA TYR A 193 -24.01 13.42 -19.62
C TYR A 193 -24.92 12.18 -19.73
N ALA A 194 -25.87 12.05 -18.82
CA ALA A 194 -26.77 10.89 -18.74
C ALA A 194 -26.02 9.54 -18.63
N ASN A 195 -25.02 9.47 -17.75
CA ASN A 195 -24.16 8.30 -17.50
C ASN A 195 -23.22 7.90 -18.65
N ARG A 196 -22.94 8.78 -19.60
CA ARG A 196 -21.99 8.48 -20.69
C ARG A 196 -20.53 8.55 -20.23
N THR A 197 -20.24 9.33 -19.20
CA THR A 197 -18.95 9.37 -18.53
C THR A 197 -19.16 9.56 -17.01
N ARG A 198 -18.14 9.29 -16.22
CA ARG A 198 -18.20 9.41 -14.78
C ARG A 198 -16.89 9.98 -14.26
N ILE A 199 -17.00 10.85 -13.27
CA ILE A 199 -15.88 11.30 -12.45
C ILE A 199 -15.61 10.23 -11.40
N ASP A 200 -14.36 9.80 -11.24
CA ASP A 200 -14.04 8.75 -10.27
C ASP A 200 -14.31 9.18 -8.83
N VAL A 201 -13.88 10.40 -8.46
CA VAL A 201 -14.11 11.00 -7.14
C VAL A 201 -14.42 12.49 -7.31
N LEU A 202 -15.56 12.92 -6.80
CA LEU A 202 -15.98 14.32 -6.75
C LEU A 202 -16.01 14.78 -5.30
N GLU A 203 -15.27 15.83 -4.97
CA GLU A 203 -15.27 16.50 -3.66
C GLU A 203 -16.10 17.78 -3.75
N HIS A 204 -17.16 17.90 -2.97
CA HIS A 204 -17.95 19.11 -2.82
C HIS A 204 -17.26 20.03 -1.82
N ILE A 205 -16.85 21.23 -2.25
CA ILE A 205 -16.29 22.24 -1.36
C ILE A 205 -17.42 23.03 -0.70
N ASP A 206 -18.42 23.37 -1.50
CA ASP A 206 -19.68 24.01 -1.10
C ASP A 206 -20.79 23.66 -2.11
N GLU A 207 -21.96 24.30 -1.99
CA GLU A 207 -23.12 24.05 -2.86
C GLU A 207 -22.86 24.34 -4.34
N SER A 208 -21.85 25.16 -4.66
CA SER A 208 -21.55 25.65 -6.01
C SER A 208 -20.14 25.30 -6.51
N HIS A 209 -19.26 24.79 -5.67
CA HIS A 209 -17.89 24.49 -6.03
C HIS A 209 -17.49 23.04 -5.71
N CYS A 210 -16.66 22.47 -6.60
CA CYS A 210 -16.15 21.11 -6.43
C CYS A 210 -14.68 20.97 -6.85
N LYS A 211 -14.09 19.81 -6.49
CA LYS A 211 -12.83 19.32 -7.10
C LYS A 211 -13.08 17.96 -7.73
N ILE A 212 -12.39 17.73 -8.83
CA ILE A 212 -12.49 16.53 -9.64
C ILE A 212 -11.20 15.71 -9.48
N TYR A 213 -11.34 14.41 -9.22
CA TYR A 213 -10.20 13.50 -9.16
C TYR A 213 -10.50 12.28 -10.02
N ASP A 214 -9.62 12.02 -10.99
CA ASP A 214 -9.69 10.85 -11.85
C ASP A 214 -8.45 9.99 -11.70
N PHE A 215 -8.58 8.68 -11.88
CA PHE A 215 -7.51 7.72 -11.70
C PHE A 215 -7.27 6.91 -12.97
N MET A 216 -6.02 6.85 -13.39
CA MET A 216 -5.64 6.13 -14.59
C MET A 216 -4.56 5.09 -14.31
N SER A 217 -4.87 3.84 -14.63
CA SER A 217 -3.87 2.77 -14.66
C SER A 217 -2.94 2.96 -15.85
N GLY A 218 -1.65 3.09 -15.59
CA GLY A 218 -0.62 3.18 -16.62
C GLY A 218 -0.19 4.60 -16.97
N VAL A 219 -0.13 4.91 -18.27
CA VAL A 219 0.43 6.17 -18.78
C VAL A 219 -0.68 7.17 -19.11
N ALA A 220 -0.71 8.29 -18.41
CA ALA A 220 -1.60 9.40 -18.79
C ALA A 220 -1.10 10.08 -20.08
N THR A 221 -2.03 10.39 -20.95
CA THR A 221 -1.79 10.95 -22.31
C THR A 221 -2.62 12.21 -22.53
N LEU A 222 -2.51 12.82 -23.71
CA LEU A 222 -3.36 13.94 -24.11
C LEU A 222 -4.84 13.63 -24.01
N LYS A 223 -5.25 12.38 -24.28
CA LYS A 223 -6.63 11.91 -24.11
C LYS A 223 -7.09 12.08 -22.67
N SER A 224 -6.23 11.80 -21.69
CA SER A 224 -6.56 11.95 -20.27
C SER A 224 -6.88 13.40 -19.90
N VAL A 225 -6.13 14.37 -20.45
CA VAL A 225 -6.43 15.80 -20.24
C VAL A 225 -7.75 16.20 -20.90
N THR A 226 -8.05 15.65 -22.07
CA THR A 226 -9.34 15.86 -22.72
C THR A 226 -10.50 15.29 -21.90
N GLU A 227 -10.30 14.16 -21.22
CA GLU A 227 -11.28 13.57 -20.30
C GLU A 227 -11.49 14.49 -19.09
N LEU A 228 -10.42 14.99 -18.46
CA LEU A 228 -10.54 15.98 -17.37
C LEU A 228 -11.32 17.22 -17.81
N ARG A 229 -11.04 17.75 -19.00
CA ARG A 229 -11.80 18.86 -19.55
C ARG A 229 -13.27 18.52 -19.76
N THR A 230 -13.57 17.34 -20.29
CA THR A 230 -14.96 16.89 -20.47
C THR A 230 -15.70 16.82 -19.13
N HIS A 231 -15.02 16.33 -18.07
CA HIS A 231 -15.60 16.30 -16.73
C HIS A 231 -15.82 17.69 -16.17
N TRP A 232 -14.86 18.59 -16.34
CA TRP A 232 -14.96 20.00 -15.93
C TRP A 232 -16.16 20.69 -16.59
N ASP A 233 -16.22 20.66 -17.94
CA ASP A 233 -17.28 21.30 -18.70
C ASP A 233 -18.65 20.69 -18.36
N GLY A 234 -18.70 19.39 -18.05
CA GLY A 234 -19.91 18.70 -17.60
C GLY A 234 -20.40 19.17 -16.22
N MET A 235 -19.52 19.48 -15.29
CA MET A 235 -19.88 20.06 -14.00
C MET A 235 -20.38 21.49 -14.14
N VAL A 236 -19.69 22.31 -14.93
CA VAL A 236 -20.14 23.69 -15.25
C VAL A 236 -21.53 23.68 -15.88
N ALA A 237 -21.81 22.74 -16.80
CA ALA A 237 -23.13 22.60 -17.41
C ALA A 237 -24.24 22.18 -16.41
N GLN A 238 -23.88 21.62 -15.26
CA GLN A 238 -24.79 21.31 -14.14
C GLN A 238 -24.91 22.46 -13.13
N GLY A 239 -24.22 23.59 -13.36
CA GLY A 239 -24.22 24.75 -12.47
C GLY A 239 -23.25 24.64 -11.28
N ILE A 240 -22.34 23.63 -11.30
CA ILE A 240 -21.32 23.44 -10.27
C ILE A 240 -19.96 23.80 -10.87
N GLN A 241 -19.24 24.71 -10.20
CA GLN A 241 -17.98 25.26 -10.69
C GLN A 241 -16.79 24.45 -10.12
N PRO A 242 -16.03 23.71 -10.97
CA PRO A 242 -14.80 23.09 -10.49
C PRO A 242 -13.74 24.15 -10.17
N VAL A 243 -13.01 23.96 -9.06
CA VAL A 243 -11.86 24.79 -8.70
C VAL A 243 -10.54 24.14 -9.09
N SER A 244 -10.54 22.80 -9.24
CA SER A 244 -9.43 22.05 -9.79
C SER A 244 -9.89 20.69 -10.30
N ALA A 245 -9.15 20.11 -11.26
CA ALA A 245 -9.30 18.74 -11.71
C ALA A 245 -7.94 18.06 -11.79
N VAL A 246 -7.80 16.92 -11.11
CA VAL A 246 -6.52 16.23 -10.91
C VAL A 246 -6.61 14.81 -11.46
N MET A 247 -5.69 14.47 -12.36
CA MET A 247 -5.51 13.10 -12.83
C MET A 247 -4.36 12.42 -12.07
N TYR A 248 -4.64 11.33 -11.38
CA TYR A 248 -3.63 10.47 -10.79
C TYR A 248 -3.26 9.34 -11.74
N CYS A 249 -1.96 9.10 -11.98
CA CYS A 249 -1.51 8.06 -12.90
C CYS A 249 -0.16 7.47 -12.48
N ASN A 250 0.18 6.27 -12.99
CA ASN A 250 1.49 5.65 -12.72
C ASN A 250 2.63 6.33 -13.48
N LYS A 251 2.37 6.81 -14.69
CA LYS A 251 3.38 7.46 -15.56
C LYS A 251 2.77 8.62 -16.32
N ARG A 252 3.56 9.65 -16.56
CA ARG A 252 3.21 10.76 -17.47
C ARG A 252 3.71 10.46 -18.86
N GLY A 253 2.85 10.64 -19.85
CA GLY A 253 3.26 10.67 -21.26
C GLY A 253 4.11 11.91 -21.58
N PRO A 254 4.85 11.88 -22.69
CA PRO A 254 5.59 13.05 -23.15
C PRO A 254 4.62 14.21 -23.39
N MET A 255 5.08 15.44 -23.15
CA MET A 255 4.31 16.69 -23.34
C MET A 255 3.09 16.89 -22.41
N LEU A 256 2.72 15.91 -21.57
CA LEU A 256 1.49 15.98 -20.78
C LEU A 256 1.46 17.21 -19.85
N LYS A 257 2.59 17.48 -19.17
CA LYS A 257 2.69 18.68 -18.32
C LYS A 257 2.51 19.96 -19.13
N HIS A 258 3.19 20.06 -20.25
CA HIS A 258 3.06 21.21 -21.15
C HIS A 258 1.62 21.41 -21.63
N THR A 259 0.93 20.30 -21.97
CA THR A 259 -0.49 20.37 -22.36
C THR A 259 -1.40 20.84 -21.22
N CYS A 260 -1.18 20.38 -19.99
CA CYS A 260 -1.92 20.90 -18.84
C CYS A 260 -1.64 22.39 -18.65
N ASP A 261 -0.38 22.82 -18.72
CA ASP A 261 0.01 24.22 -18.59
C ASP A 261 -0.65 25.08 -19.68
N GLU A 262 -0.69 24.62 -20.94
CA GLU A 262 -1.41 25.30 -22.03
C GLU A 262 -2.92 25.35 -21.79
N MET A 263 -3.53 24.24 -21.39
CA MET A 263 -4.96 24.18 -21.10
C MET A 263 -5.34 25.13 -19.96
N ASN A 264 -4.49 25.27 -18.96
CA ASN A 264 -4.70 26.18 -17.83
C ASN A 264 -4.59 27.68 -18.22
N THR A 265 -4.16 27.98 -19.44
CA THR A 265 -4.21 29.35 -19.99
C THR A 265 -5.53 29.66 -20.69
N LEU A 266 -6.36 28.64 -20.95
CA LEU A 266 -7.63 28.83 -21.63
C LEU A 266 -8.71 29.26 -20.65
N VAL A 267 -9.53 30.19 -21.07
CA VAL A 267 -10.77 30.54 -20.36
C VAL A 267 -11.72 29.36 -20.37
N GLN A 268 -12.38 29.14 -19.25
CA GLN A 268 -13.36 28.04 -19.11
C GLN A 268 -14.47 28.17 -20.16
N ALA A 269 -15.02 27.03 -20.57
CA ALA A 269 -16.17 27.02 -21.46
C ALA A 269 -17.37 27.69 -20.79
N MET A 270 -17.94 28.68 -21.47
CA MET A 270 -19.11 29.46 -21.06
C MET A 270 -20.00 29.67 -22.28
N ASN A 271 -21.28 29.92 -22.05
CA ASN A 271 -22.13 30.44 -23.11
C ASN A 271 -21.77 31.91 -23.38
N ASP A 272 -22.25 32.47 -24.50
CA ASP A 272 -21.89 33.84 -24.95
C ASP A 272 -22.30 34.91 -23.92
N GLU A 273 -23.47 34.77 -23.30
CA GLU A 273 -23.97 35.74 -22.32
C GLU A 273 -23.09 35.76 -21.07
N ASP A 274 -22.80 34.59 -20.49
CA ASP A 274 -21.91 34.48 -19.34
C ASP A 274 -20.49 34.93 -19.64
N PHE A 275 -20.01 34.68 -20.86
CA PHE A 275 -18.69 35.13 -21.31
C PHE A 275 -18.61 36.66 -21.28
N TYR A 276 -19.59 37.37 -21.90
CA TYR A 276 -19.57 38.82 -21.93
C TYR A 276 -19.74 39.45 -20.54
N MET A 277 -20.61 38.91 -19.69
CA MET A 277 -20.79 39.36 -18.32
C MET A 277 -19.51 39.17 -17.49
N THR A 278 -18.84 38.02 -17.62
CA THR A 278 -17.59 37.72 -16.90
C THR A 278 -16.45 38.58 -17.41
N LEU A 279 -16.37 38.86 -18.72
CA LEU A 279 -15.37 39.74 -19.32
C LEU A 279 -15.57 41.17 -18.85
N GLU A 280 -16.81 41.66 -18.78
CA GLU A 280 -17.13 42.99 -18.24
C GLU A 280 -16.73 43.10 -16.76
N ALA A 281 -17.05 42.10 -15.94
CA ALA A 281 -16.66 42.03 -14.54
C ALA A 281 -15.13 41.97 -14.37
N ALA A 282 -14.41 41.39 -15.32
CA ALA A 282 -12.94 41.37 -15.39
C ALA A 282 -12.34 42.68 -15.93
N GLY A 283 -13.17 43.70 -16.22
CA GLY A 283 -12.72 44.98 -16.79
C GLY A 283 -12.21 44.88 -18.22
N GLY A 284 -12.69 43.92 -18.98
CA GLY A 284 -12.24 43.64 -20.35
C GLY A 284 -10.93 42.86 -20.46
N ASP A 285 -10.39 42.42 -19.35
CA ASP A 285 -9.11 41.71 -19.28
C ASP A 285 -9.33 40.20 -19.19
N VAL A 286 -9.13 39.47 -20.30
CA VAL A 286 -9.30 38.04 -20.43
C VAL A 286 -8.40 37.26 -19.44
N SER A 287 -7.25 37.81 -19.06
CA SER A 287 -6.36 37.15 -18.09
C SER A 287 -6.93 37.07 -16.67
N LYS A 288 -7.96 37.84 -16.38
CA LYS A 288 -8.67 37.82 -15.09
C LYS A 288 -9.95 37.00 -15.11
N MET A 289 -10.30 36.43 -16.23
CA MET A 289 -11.44 35.52 -16.34
C MET A 289 -11.10 34.14 -15.68
N PRO A 290 -12.11 33.37 -15.33
CA PRO A 290 -11.88 32.00 -14.85
C PRO A 290 -11.18 31.14 -15.89
N HIS A 291 -10.09 30.48 -15.50
CA HIS A 291 -9.32 29.55 -16.31
C HIS A 291 -9.45 28.13 -15.80
N TYR A 292 -9.16 27.15 -16.67
CA TYR A 292 -9.06 25.77 -16.22
C TYR A 292 -7.92 25.63 -15.22
N SER A 293 -8.04 24.63 -14.33
CA SER A 293 -7.02 24.27 -13.35
C SER A 293 -6.84 22.74 -13.37
N PHE A 294 -6.01 22.26 -14.30
CA PHE A 294 -5.70 20.84 -14.45
C PHE A 294 -4.33 20.52 -13.89
N ASP A 295 -4.22 19.38 -13.20
CA ASP A 295 -2.95 18.81 -12.77
C ASP A 295 -2.89 17.31 -13.02
N VAL A 296 -1.68 16.77 -13.17
CA VAL A 296 -1.41 15.35 -13.30
C VAL A 296 -0.39 14.91 -12.27
N VAL A 297 -0.83 14.10 -11.34
CA VAL A 297 -0.03 13.62 -10.21
C VAL A 297 0.44 12.19 -10.48
N LEU A 298 1.73 11.94 -10.20
CA LEU A 298 2.28 10.58 -10.24
C LEU A 298 2.01 9.88 -8.93
N ASP A 299 1.31 8.75 -8.99
CA ASP A 299 1.13 7.86 -7.86
C ASP A 299 1.42 6.41 -8.26
N GLN A 300 2.47 5.85 -7.67
CA GLN A 300 2.91 4.48 -7.93
C GLN A 300 2.01 3.42 -7.27
N ASN A 301 1.12 3.83 -6.37
CA ASN A 301 0.18 2.94 -5.69
C ASN A 301 -1.07 2.65 -6.53
N ILE A 302 -1.28 3.38 -7.63
CA ILE A 302 -2.38 3.10 -8.56
C ILE A 302 -2.20 1.70 -9.16
N PRO A 303 -3.24 0.85 -9.09
CA PRO A 303 -3.16 -0.50 -9.61
C PRO A 303 -2.96 -0.50 -11.13
N VAL A 304 -1.96 -1.26 -11.60
CA VAL A 304 -1.70 -1.44 -13.02
C VAL A 304 -2.58 -2.58 -13.53
N LYS A 305 -3.41 -2.31 -14.54
CA LYS A 305 -4.13 -3.39 -15.25
C LYS A 305 -3.10 -4.34 -15.87
N LYS A 306 -3.18 -5.61 -15.47
CA LYS A 306 -2.39 -6.69 -16.10
C LYS A 306 -2.94 -7.02 -17.47
#